data_2fc73bdb6a702eb0f7ad2de307a5cdc8
#
_entry.id   2fc73bdb6a702eb0f7ad2de307a5cdc8
#
_cell.length_a   1.000
_cell.length_b   1.000
_cell.length_c   1.000
_cell.angle_alpha   90.00
_cell.angle_beta   90.00
_cell.angle_gamma   90.00
#
_symmetry.space_group_name_H-M   'P 1'
#
loop_
_entity.id
_entity.type
_entity.pdbx_description
1 polymer ?
#
loop_
_entity_poly.entity_id
_entity_poly.type
_entity_poly.pdbx_seq_one_letter_code
_entity_poly.pdbx_strand_id
1 'polypeptide(L)'
;MVHEQFTGTSPLPDTWDLLQGDHLGQPMLVRLNTGAADLAGRGSHDIRVGVAVPFNAPRPDGLPELVEGDALEDFEDELVDLVGGRGTLVAVITTGGVREFVLYTGEEWWIHQFQRDLASAIPSHRVQVSAKPDPDWCVYRSFGP
;
A
#
# COMPACT_ATOMS: atom_id res chain seq x y z
N MET A 1 5.86 11.87 8.35
CA MET A 1 6.55 11.45 8.20
C MET A 1 7.51 11.43 7.66
N VAL A 2 8.00 11.03 7.39
CA VAL A 2 8.68 10.92 6.88
C VAL A 2 9.55 10.62 6.63
N HIS A 3 10.11 10.39 6.22
CA HIS A 3 10.89 10.06 5.96
C HIS A 3 11.93 10.24 5.57
N GLU A 4 12.70 10.12 5.45
CA GLU A 4 13.56 10.23 5.17
C GLU A 4 14.17 9.90 4.55
N GLN A 5 14.89 9.83 3.99
CA GLN A 5 15.50 9.58 3.38
C GLN A 5 16.27 9.13 3.02
N PHE A 6 16.81 8.79 2.47
CA PHE A 6 17.58 8.32 1.99
C PHE A 6 18.33 8.11 1.47
N THR A 7 18.31 7.90 1.50
CA THR A 7 19.52 7.61 1.11
C THR A 7 19.86 6.99 -0.19
N GLY A 8 19.63 7.30 -1.08
CA GLY A 8 20.27 7.30 -2.27
C GLY A 8 20.46 6.09 -3.12
N THR A 9 20.06 4.95 -2.73
CA THR A 9 20.23 3.82 -3.62
C THR A 9 19.05 3.63 -4.54
N SER A 10 17.94 4.24 -4.24
CA SER A 10 16.77 4.17 -5.11
C SER A 10 16.90 5.17 -6.24
N PRO A 11 16.63 4.78 -7.49
CA PRO A 11 16.63 5.75 -8.60
C PRO A 11 15.50 6.77 -8.50
N LEU A 12 14.42 6.46 -7.78
CA LEU A 12 13.34 7.38 -7.50
C LEU A 12 13.22 7.53 -6.00
N PRO A 13 13.42 8.73 -5.47
CA PRO A 13 13.26 8.92 -4.04
C PRO A 13 11.80 8.70 -3.64
N ASP A 14 11.61 7.98 -2.55
CA ASP A 14 10.30 7.87 -1.95
C ASP A 14 10.05 9.12 -1.12
N THR A 15 9.03 9.83 -1.45
CA THR A 15 8.57 10.99 -0.71
C THR A 15 7.12 10.75 -0.32
N TRP A 16 6.86 10.70 0.96
CA TRP A 16 5.55 10.31 1.47
C TRP A 16 4.84 11.48 2.12
N ASP A 17 3.60 11.71 1.72
CA ASP A 17 2.70 12.66 2.35
C ASP A 17 1.65 11.91 3.15
N LEU A 18 1.24 12.49 4.28
CA LEU A 18 0.13 11.95 5.06
C LEU A 18 -1.10 12.83 4.83
N LEU A 19 -2.17 12.19 4.34
CA LEU A 19 -3.44 12.83 4.11
C LEU A 19 -4.45 12.32 5.12
N GLN A 20 -5.33 13.20 5.59
CA GLN A 20 -6.37 12.85 6.54
C GLN A 20 -7.71 13.28 5.98
N GLY A 21 -8.74 12.45 6.19
CA GLY A 21 -10.08 12.75 5.74
C GLY A 21 -11.09 11.85 6.42
N ASP A 22 -12.27 11.80 5.85
CA ASP A 22 -13.34 10.94 6.29
C ASP A 22 -13.82 10.05 5.17
N HIS A 23 -14.21 8.84 5.51
CA HIS A 23 -14.84 7.92 4.58
C HIS A 23 -15.99 7.23 5.28
N LEU A 24 -17.19 7.45 4.79
CA LEU A 24 -18.43 6.86 5.36
C LEU A 24 -18.57 7.14 6.86
N GLY A 25 -18.19 8.36 7.27
CA GLY A 25 -18.33 8.79 8.66
C GLY A 25 -17.21 8.36 9.58
N GLN A 26 -16.17 7.70 9.05
CA GLN A 26 -15.03 7.28 9.85
C GLN A 26 -13.75 7.96 9.37
N PRO A 27 -12.76 8.15 10.27
CA PRO A 27 -11.50 8.75 9.84
C PRO A 27 -10.81 7.88 8.79
N MET A 28 -10.16 8.54 7.85
CA MET A 28 -9.36 7.90 6.82
C MET A 28 -7.98 8.53 6.79
N LEU A 29 -6.96 7.69 6.89
CA LEU A 29 -5.57 8.10 6.78
C LEU A 29 -5.00 7.51 5.51
N VAL A 30 -4.29 8.34 4.73
CA VAL A 30 -3.64 7.88 3.51
C VAL A 30 -2.19 8.36 3.53
N ARG A 31 -1.26 7.40 3.43
CA ARG A 31 0.13 7.75 3.12
C ARG A 31 0.30 7.59 1.62
N LEU A 32 0.71 8.66 0.97
CA LEU A 32 0.84 8.71 -0.49
C LEU A 32 2.30 8.90 -0.87
N ASN A 33 2.80 8.02 -1.73
CA ASN A 33 4.17 8.14 -2.25
C ASN A 33 4.16 9.11 -3.43
N THR A 34 4.42 10.38 -3.13
CA THR A 34 4.43 11.41 -4.18
C THR A 34 5.62 11.26 -5.11
N GLY A 35 6.69 10.59 -4.65
CA GLY A 35 7.84 10.29 -5.50
C GLY A 35 7.52 9.33 -6.64
N ALA A 36 6.41 8.61 -6.55
CA ALA A 36 6.01 7.68 -7.60
C ALA A 36 5.26 8.35 -8.76
N ALA A 37 4.95 9.64 -8.65
CA ALA A 37 4.16 10.34 -9.67
C ALA A 37 4.77 10.24 -11.07
N ASP A 38 6.08 10.20 -11.16
CA ASP A 38 6.77 10.12 -12.45
C ASP A 38 6.56 8.78 -13.16
N LEU A 39 6.15 7.75 -12.44
CA LEU A 39 5.85 6.45 -13.05
C LEU A 39 4.46 6.42 -13.69
N ALA A 40 3.57 7.27 -13.20
CA ALA A 40 2.20 7.32 -13.71
C ALA A 40 2.21 7.79 -15.17
N GLY A 41 1.48 7.08 -16.02
CA GLY A 41 1.38 7.45 -17.43
C GLY A 41 2.53 6.99 -18.31
N ARG A 42 3.53 6.29 -17.75
CA ARG A 42 4.63 5.77 -18.57
C ARG A 42 4.27 4.48 -19.30
N GLY A 43 3.18 3.83 -18.90
CA GLY A 43 2.77 2.56 -19.49
C GLY A 43 3.55 1.36 -18.97
N SER A 44 4.55 1.58 -18.11
CA SER A 44 5.38 0.49 -17.58
C SER A 44 4.79 -0.15 -16.33
N HIS A 45 3.81 0.51 -15.69
CA HIS A 45 3.19 0.06 -14.44
C HIS A 45 1.69 0.26 -14.57
N ASP A 46 1.03 -0.51 -15.42
CA ASP A 46 -0.37 -0.31 -15.75
C ASP A 46 -1.33 -1.25 -15.01
N ILE A 47 -0.83 -2.06 -14.09
CA ILE A 47 -1.63 -2.97 -13.30
C ILE A 47 -1.61 -2.51 -11.84
N ARG A 48 -2.80 -2.29 -11.28
CA ARG A 48 -2.95 -1.94 -9.88
C ARG A 48 -3.14 -3.20 -9.05
N VAL A 49 -2.36 -3.31 -7.98
CA VAL A 49 -2.47 -4.41 -7.02
C VAL A 49 -2.94 -3.82 -5.70
N GLY A 50 -4.02 -4.34 -5.17
CA GLY A 50 -4.51 -3.98 -3.84
C GLY A 50 -4.28 -5.12 -2.87
N VAL A 51 -3.68 -4.82 -1.73
CA VAL A 51 -3.47 -5.79 -0.65
C VAL A 51 -4.26 -5.30 0.56
N ALA A 52 -5.38 -5.92 0.84
CA ALA A 52 -6.27 -5.52 1.92
C ALA A 52 -6.05 -6.40 3.14
N VAL A 53 -5.84 -5.77 4.29
CA VAL A 53 -5.57 -6.45 5.57
C VAL A 53 -6.60 -5.96 6.59
N PRO A 54 -7.67 -6.71 6.83
CA PRO A 54 -8.62 -6.38 7.89
C PRO A 54 -7.95 -6.46 9.25
N PHE A 55 -8.31 -5.54 10.15
CA PHE A 55 -7.79 -5.55 11.50
C PHE A 55 -8.43 -6.68 12.31
N ASN A 56 -7.65 -7.31 13.18
CA ASN A 56 -8.17 -8.34 14.08
C ASN A 56 -9.02 -7.73 15.18
N ALA A 57 -8.65 -6.53 15.64
CA ALA A 57 -9.35 -5.85 16.72
C ALA A 57 -9.38 -4.35 16.45
N PRO A 58 -10.22 -3.90 15.50
CA PRO A 58 -10.28 -2.47 15.18
C PRO A 58 -10.88 -1.68 16.32
N ARG A 59 -10.45 -0.42 16.45
CA ARG A 59 -11.08 0.53 17.36
C ARG A 59 -12.48 0.88 16.83
N PRO A 60 -13.35 1.45 17.69
CA PRO A 60 -14.68 1.87 17.20
C PRO A 60 -14.64 2.86 16.03
N ASP A 61 -13.57 3.65 15.92
CA ASP A 61 -13.40 4.58 14.80
C ASP A 61 -12.80 3.92 13.55
N GLY A 62 -12.53 2.60 13.59
CA GLY A 62 -11.99 1.87 12.46
C GLY A 62 -10.48 1.96 12.32
N LEU A 63 -9.79 2.63 13.24
CA LEU A 63 -8.33 2.71 13.24
C LEU A 63 -7.74 1.55 14.07
N PRO A 64 -6.47 1.22 13.88
CA PRO A 64 -5.86 0.13 14.66
C PRO A 64 -5.42 0.61 16.04
N GLU A 65 -5.44 -0.30 17.02
CA GLU A 65 -4.77 -0.09 18.29
C GLU A 65 -3.26 -0.11 18.07
N LEU A 66 -2.50 0.40 19.06
CA LEU A 66 -1.04 0.53 18.91
C LEU A 66 -0.35 -0.80 18.59
N VAL A 67 -0.73 -1.87 19.30
CA VAL A 67 -0.11 -3.17 19.07
C VAL A 67 -0.39 -3.68 17.66
N GLU A 68 -1.61 -3.52 17.20
CA GLU A 68 -1.97 -3.93 15.85
C GLU A 68 -1.28 -3.04 14.82
N GLY A 69 -1.15 -1.75 15.10
CA GLY A 69 -0.41 -0.83 14.23
C GLY A 69 1.04 -1.25 14.05
N ASP A 70 1.69 -1.70 15.12
CA ASP A 70 3.06 -2.19 15.03
C ASP A 70 3.14 -3.45 14.17
N ALA A 71 2.18 -4.37 14.31
CA ALA A 71 2.12 -5.57 13.49
C ALA A 71 1.92 -5.23 12.01
N LEU A 72 1.13 -4.20 11.74
CA LEU A 72 0.89 -3.77 10.35
C LEU A 72 2.12 -3.10 9.74
N GLU A 73 2.97 -2.46 10.55
CA GLU A 73 4.24 -1.94 10.06
C GLU A 73 5.19 -3.07 9.69
N ASP A 74 5.26 -4.11 10.51
CA ASP A 74 6.03 -5.30 10.17
C ASP A 74 5.51 -5.97 8.91
N PHE A 75 4.19 -6.00 8.75
CA PHE A 75 3.55 -6.51 7.55
C PHE A 75 3.98 -5.72 6.32
N GLU A 76 4.02 -4.40 6.43
CA GLU A 76 4.45 -3.56 5.30
C GLU A 76 5.89 -3.86 4.89
N ASP A 77 6.78 -4.05 5.86
CA ASP A 77 8.17 -4.37 5.57
C ASP A 77 8.28 -5.68 4.80
N GLU A 78 7.53 -6.71 5.23
CA GLU A 78 7.50 -7.97 4.52
C GLU A 78 6.93 -7.83 3.11
N LEU A 79 5.87 -7.04 2.98
CA LEU A 79 5.26 -6.80 1.68
C LEU A 79 6.24 -6.15 0.72
N VAL A 80 6.94 -5.13 1.16
CA VAL A 80 7.91 -4.42 0.33
C VAL A 80 9.04 -5.36 -0.08
N ASP A 81 9.53 -6.18 0.84
CA ASP A 81 10.59 -7.14 0.54
C ASP A 81 10.13 -8.16 -0.50
N LEU A 82 8.91 -8.69 -0.35
CA LEU A 82 8.38 -9.69 -1.28
C LEU A 82 8.09 -9.10 -2.66
N VAL A 83 7.68 -7.86 -2.73
CA VAL A 83 7.46 -7.18 -4.01
C VAL A 83 8.79 -6.98 -4.73
N GLY A 84 9.82 -6.55 -4.00
CA GLY A 84 11.13 -6.30 -4.57
C GLY A 84 11.06 -5.26 -5.68
N GLY A 85 11.73 -5.53 -6.78
CA GLY A 85 11.72 -4.62 -7.93
C GLY A 85 10.57 -4.81 -8.90
N ARG A 86 9.62 -5.69 -8.59
CA ARG A 86 8.54 -6.02 -9.52
C ARG A 86 7.39 -5.02 -9.49
N GLY A 87 7.32 -4.19 -8.47
CA GLY A 87 6.27 -3.20 -8.35
C GLY A 87 6.67 -2.08 -7.41
N THR A 88 5.80 -1.07 -7.31
CA THR A 88 6.05 0.10 -6.47
C THR A 88 4.85 0.34 -5.58
N LEU A 89 5.09 0.42 -4.27
CA LEU A 89 4.06 0.79 -3.30
C LEU A 89 3.81 2.29 -3.40
N VAL A 90 2.57 2.68 -3.67
CA VAL A 90 2.24 4.08 -3.94
C VAL A 90 1.30 4.69 -2.91
N ALA A 91 0.52 3.88 -2.21
CA ALA A 91 -0.42 4.40 -1.21
C ALA A 91 -0.69 3.35 -0.14
N VAL A 92 -0.92 3.83 1.09
CA VAL A 92 -1.37 2.99 2.21
C VAL A 92 -2.59 3.67 2.80
N ILE A 93 -3.74 3.01 2.70
CA ILE A 93 -5.03 3.57 3.07
C ILE A 93 -5.54 2.86 4.31
N THR A 94 -5.82 3.60 5.36
CA THR A 94 -6.32 3.06 6.62
C THR A 94 -7.67 3.69 6.93
N THR A 95 -8.73 2.88 6.91
CA THR A 95 -10.07 3.32 7.26
C THR A 95 -10.97 2.11 7.45
N GLY A 96 -12.01 2.25 8.27
CA GLY A 96 -13.05 1.23 8.36
C GLY A 96 -12.61 -0.14 8.84
N GLY A 97 -11.53 -0.21 9.63
CA GLY A 97 -11.05 -1.48 10.14
C GLY A 97 -10.16 -2.26 9.17
N VAL A 98 -9.66 -1.59 8.13
CA VAL A 98 -8.85 -2.22 7.09
C VAL A 98 -7.67 -1.32 6.74
N ARG A 99 -6.52 -1.93 6.48
CA ARG A 99 -5.41 -1.22 5.82
C ARG A 99 -5.23 -1.82 4.44
N GLU A 100 -5.24 -0.96 3.43
CA GLU A 100 -5.02 -1.39 2.06
C GLU A 100 -3.72 -0.80 1.54
N PHE A 101 -2.87 -1.67 1.01
CA PHE A 101 -1.62 -1.28 0.35
C PHE A 101 -1.89 -1.29 -1.14
N VAL A 102 -1.58 -0.19 -1.81
CA VAL A 102 -1.81 -0.04 -3.25
C VAL A 102 -0.47 0.00 -3.95
N LEU A 103 -0.27 -0.93 -4.88
CA LEU A 103 0.95 -1.03 -5.66
C LEU A 103 0.61 -0.96 -7.14
N TYR A 104 1.59 -0.56 -7.95
CA TYR A 104 1.49 -0.69 -9.40
C TYR A 104 2.65 -1.50 -9.93
N THR A 105 2.35 -2.33 -10.92
CA THR A 105 3.31 -3.23 -11.54
C THR A 105 3.05 -3.34 -13.03
N GLY A 106 4.03 -3.77 -13.77
CA GLY A 106 3.89 -3.99 -15.21
C GLY A 106 3.49 -5.38 -15.61
N GLU A 107 3.56 -6.33 -14.68
CA GLU A 107 3.30 -7.74 -14.98
C GLU A 107 2.57 -8.39 -13.83
N GLU A 108 1.69 -9.36 -14.10
CA GLU A 108 0.90 -9.98 -13.04
C GLU A 108 1.25 -11.44 -12.77
N TRP A 109 2.23 -12.00 -13.49
CA TRP A 109 2.59 -13.41 -13.34
C TRP A 109 3.06 -13.78 -11.92
N TRP A 110 3.58 -12.82 -11.17
CA TRP A 110 4.14 -13.05 -9.83
C TRP A 110 3.12 -12.89 -8.71
N ILE A 111 1.93 -12.35 -8.98
CA ILE A 111 1.00 -11.90 -7.94
C ILE A 111 0.42 -13.08 -7.17
N HIS A 112 0.11 -14.19 -7.84
CA HIS A 112 -0.48 -15.34 -7.18
C HIS A 112 0.48 -15.93 -6.13
N GLN A 113 1.73 -16.10 -6.48
CA GLN A 113 2.74 -16.61 -5.54
C GLN A 113 3.01 -15.58 -4.44
N PHE A 114 3.03 -14.30 -4.79
CA PHE A 114 3.18 -13.22 -3.83
C PHE A 114 2.11 -13.29 -2.74
N GLN A 115 0.86 -13.50 -3.11
CA GLN A 115 -0.22 -13.62 -2.13
C GLN A 115 0.03 -14.77 -1.17
N ARG A 116 0.46 -15.92 -1.68
CA ARG A 116 0.74 -17.08 -0.84
C ARG A 116 1.93 -16.85 0.08
N ASP A 117 2.98 -16.24 -0.45
CA ASP A 117 4.17 -15.94 0.36
C ASP A 117 3.85 -14.95 1.47
N LEU A 118 3.05 -13.94 1.17
CA LEU A 118 2.66 -12.94 2.13
C LEU A 118 1.81 -13.54 3.25
N ALA A 119 0.85 -14.39 2.89
CA ALA A 119 0.02 -15.07 3.88
C ALA A 119 0.85 -15.99 4.78
N SER A 120 1.88 -16.63 4.24
CA SER A 120 2.77 -17.50 5.03
C SER A 120 3.70 -16.69 5.92
N ALA A 121 4.18 -15.55 5.44
CA ALA A 121 5.11 -14.72 6.20
C ALA A 121 4.43 -14.06 7.40
N ILE A 122 3.16 -13.68 7.26
CA ILE A 122 2.40 -12.98 8.30
C ILE A 122 1.09 -13.74 8.55
N PRO A 123 1.14 -14.85 9.28
CA PRO A 123 -0.08 -15.65 9.53
C PRO A 123 -1.03 -14.99 10.53
N SER A 124 -0.62 -13.91 11.18
CA SER A 124 -1.45 -13.23 12.17
C SER A 124 -2.66 -12.51 11.59
N HIS A 125 -2.62 -12.18 10.29
CA HIS A 125 -3.69 -11.41 9.65
C HIS A 125 -4.14 -12.09 8.37
N ARG A 126 -5.41 -11.87 8.03
CA ARG A 126 -5.93 -12.24 6.73
C ARG A 126 -5.42 -11.26 5.69
N VAL A 127 -5.21 -11.76 4.49
CA VAL A 127 -4.70 -10.96 3.38
C VAL A 127 -5.57 -11.24 2.16
N GLN A 128 -6.06 -10.19 1.53
CA GLN A 128 -6.78 -10.28 0.27
C GLN A 128 -6.03 -9.48 -0.78
N VAL A 129 -5.65 -10.14 -1.86
CA VAL A 129 -4.90 -9.49 -2.94
C VAL A 129 -5.76 -9.48 -4.19
N SER A 130 -5.86 -8.32 -4.82
CA SER A 130 -6.57 -8.16 -6.08
C SER A 130 -5.69 -7.41 -7.06
N ALA A 131 -5.91 -7.65 -8.35
CA ALA A 131 -5.17 -6.99 -9.42
C ALA A 131 -6.14 -6.58 -10.50
N LYS A 132 -5.98 -5.35 -11.01
CA LYS A 132 -6.83 -4.81 -12.07
C LYS A 132 -6.00 -3.92 -12.97
N PRO A 133 -6.30 -3.90 -14.28
CA PRO A 133 -5.70 -2.88 -15.15
C PRO A 133 -6.10 -1.48 -14.66
N ASP A 134 -5.12 -0.60 -14.58
CA ASP A 134 -5.35 0.79 -14.20
C ASP A 134 -4.24 1.65 -14.82
N PRO A 135 -4.19 1.72 -16.17
CA PRO A 135 -3.10 2.41 -16.86
C PRO A 135 -3.04 3.90 -16.57
N ASP A 136 -4.16 4.49 -16.18
CA ASP A 136 -4.22 5.92 -15.86
C ASP A 136 -3.95 6.21 -14.39
N TRP A 137 -3.68 5.18 -13.58
CA TRP A 137 -3.43 5.29 -12.14
C TRP A 137 -4.57 6.04 -11.42
N CYS A 138 -5.81 5.65 -11.71
CA CYS A 138 -6.99 6.37 -11.20
C CYS A 138 -7.03 6.43 -9.68
N VAL A 139 -6.69 5.33 -9.00
CA VAL A 139 -6.71 5.31 -7.53
C VAL A 139 -5.64 6.24 -6.98
N TYR A 140 -4.42 6.15 -7.51
CA TYR A 140 -3.33 7.02 -7.06
C TYR A 140 -3.67 8.49 -7.27
N ARG A 141 -4.18 8.83 -8.47
CA ARG A 141 -4.48 10.22 -8.80
C ARG A 141 -5.67 10.76 -8.02
N SER A 142 -6.52 9.88 -7.48
CA SER A 142 -7.66 10.32 -6.66
C SER A 142 -7.23 10.98 -5.36
N PHE A 143 -6.00 10.73 -4.89
CA PHE A 143 -5.47 11.32 -3.68
C PHE A 143 -4.53 12.49 -3.93
N GLY A 144 -4.05 12.64 -5.14
CA GLY A 144 -3.08 13.66 -5.48
C GLY A 144 -3.72 14.91 -6.04
N PRO A 145 -2.95 15.98 -6.14
CA PRO A 145 -3.39 17.18 -6.85
C PRO A 145 -3.47 16.97 -8.34
#